data_ddfc5a7d5a577e54f4c314e5e7f3de2e
#
_entry.id   ddfc5a7d5a577e54f4c314e5e7f3de2e
#
_cell.length_a   1.000
_cell.length_b   1.000
_cell.length_c   1.000
_cell.angle_alpha   90.00
_cell.angle_beta   90.00
_cell.angle_gamma   90.00
#
_symmetry.space_group_name_H-M   'P 1'
#
loop_
_entity.id
_entity.type
_entity.pdbx_description
1 polymer ?
#
loop_
_entity_poly.entity_id
_entity_poly.type
_entity_poly.pdbx_seq_one_letter_code
_entity_poly.pdbx_strand_id
1 'polypeptide(L)'
;MPNNNNPEKPTPFLTDVATLRERARQHLQSGAVTQNYGADPKVVIEVLNAALATEIVCVLRYKRHYFMAQGIASESVKLEFAEHATEEQEHADRIAERIVQLGGEPDLNPDTLTKRSHSEYKEGHTLVEMLREDLVAERVAIESYREIVEWLHGKDSTTKRMIEEILAVEEEHADDIHSLLSGMKG
;
A
#
# COMPACT_ATOMS: atom_id res chain seq x y z
N MET A 1 -37.64 28.05 -43.26
CA MET A 1 -36.39 27.49 -42.74
C MET A 1 -36.77 26.43 -41.73
N PRO A 2 -36.55 25.15 -41.96
CA PRO A 2 -36.86 24.12 -40.97
C PRO A 2 -35.78 24.08 -39.89
N ASN A 3 -36.25 24.24 -38.65
CA ASN A 3 -35.44 24.14 -37.44
C ASN A 3 -35.11 22.69 -37.17
N ASN A 4 -33.87 22.26 -37.48
CA ASN A 4 -33.41 20.90 -37.31
C ASN A 4 -32.88 20.72 -35.87
N ASN A 5 -33.79 20.79 -34.88
CA ASN A 5 -33.49 20.40 -33.50
C ASN A 5 -33.60 18.88 -33.38
N ASN A 6 -32.62 18.14 -33.94
CA ASN A 6 -32.46 16.73 -33.65
C ASN A 6 -31.70 16.68 -32.30
N PRO A 7 -32.28 16.18 -31.19
CA PRO A 7 -31.54 16.04 -29.95
C PRO A 7 -30.37 15.08 -30.21
N GLU A 8 -29.15 15.57 -29.99
CA GLU A 8 -27.96 14.72 -30.04
C GLU A 8 -28.19 13.51 -29.15
N LYS A 9 -28.12 12.32 -29.75
CA LYS A 9 -28.19 11.06 -29.01
C LYS A 9 -27.05 11.08 -28.00
N PRO A 10 -27.32 10.87 -26.70
CA PRO A 10 -26.26 10.84 -25.70
C PRO A 10 -25.21 9.84 -26.13
N THR A 11 -23.94 10.25 -26.14
CA THR A 11 -22.80 9.39 -26.44
C THR A 11 -22.84 8.20 -25.50
N PRO A 12 -22.80 6.96 -25.99
CA PRO A 12 -22.83 5.80 -25.11
C PRO A 12 -21.67 5.86 -24.13
N PHE A 13 -21.97 5.74 -22.85
CA PHE A 13 -20.98 5.79 -21.76
C PHE A 13 -20.01 4.60 -21.81
N LEU A 14 -20.46 3.45 -22.31
CA LEU A 14 -19.70 2.21 -22.42
C LEU A 14 -19.41 1.86 -23.87
N THR A 15 -18.28 1.19 -24.10
CA THR A 15 -17.99 0.51 -25.35
C THR A 15 -19.09 -0.51 -25.65
N ASP A 16 -19.47 -0.69 -26.92
CA ASP A 16 -20.47 -1.69 -27.31
C ASP A 16 -20.03 -3.12 -26.93
N VAL A 17 -21.00 -3.98 -26.66
CA VAL A 17 -20.76 -5.33 -26.13
C VAL A 17 -20.00 -6.23 -27.11
N ALA A 18 -20.17 -6.04 -28.41
CA ALA A 18 -19.47 -6.85 -29.42
C ALA A 18 -17.98 -6.56 -29.39
N THR A 19 -17.60 -5.28 -29.35
CA THR A 19 -16.21 -4.83 -29.19
C THR A 19 -15.59 -5.32 -27.87
N LEU A 20 -16.33 -5.24 -26.73
CA LEU A 20 -15.85 -5.76 -25.45
C LEU A 20 -15.58 -7.27 -25.52
N ARG A 21 -16.47 -8.05 -26.13
CA ARG A 21 -16.30 -9.50 -26.28
C ARG A 21 -15.14 -9.87 -27.19
N GLU A 22 -14.88 -9.09 -28.23
CA GLU A 22 -13.73 -9.28 -29.11
C GLU A 22 -12.41 -9.01 -28.36
N ARG A 23 -12.30 -7.87 -27.70
CA ARG A 23 -11.11 -7.52 -26.88
C ARG A 23 -10.85 -8.53 -25.77
N ALA A 24 -11.90 -9.01 -25.09
CA ALA A 24 -11.78 -9.98 -24.02
C ALA A 24 -11.23 -11.36 -24.45
N ARG A 25 -11.29 -11.68 -25.75
CA ARG A 25 -10.70 -12.92 -26.30
C ARG A 25 -9.23 -12.79 -26.66
N GLN A 26 -8.71 -11.56 -26.68
CA GLN A 26 -7.31 -11.29 -26.99
C GLN A 26 -6.45 -11.37 -25.70
N HIS A 27 -5.24 -11.86 -25.86
CA HIS A 27 -4.23 -11.87 -24.76
C HIS A 27 -4.72 -12.54 -23.46
N LEU A 28 -5.43 -13.68 -23.57
CA LEU A 28 -5.95 -14.41 -22.40
C LEU A 28 -4.87 -14.81 -21.38
N GLN A 29 -3.61 -15.00 -21.82
CA GLN A 29 -2.45 -15.26 -20.98
C GLN A 29 -2.08 -14.10 -20.05
N SER A 30 -2.57 -12.88 -20.31
CA SER A 30 -2.31 -11.71 -19.48
C SER A 30 -3.25 -11.60 -18.27
N GLY A 31 -4.15 -12.56 -18.07
CA GLY A 31 -5.02 -12.64 -16.90
C GLY A 31 -5.86 -11.37 -16.69
N ALA A 32 -5.67 -10.71 -15.58
CA ALA A 32 -6.42 -9.49 -15.21
C ALA A 32 -5.96 -8.23 -15.97
N VAL A 33 -4.80 -8.25 -16.61
CA VAL A 33 -4.29 -7.12 -17.41
C VAL A 33 -4.89 -7.18 -18.81
N THR A 34 -5.98 -6.43 -19.02
CA THR A 34 -6.68 -6.36 -20.29
C THR A 34 -6.10 -5.27 -21.20
N GLN A 35 -6.51 -5.25 -22.48
CA GLN A 35 -6.03 -4.29 -23.47
C GLN A 35 -6.20 -2.81 -23.05
N ASN A 36 -7.18 -2.52 -22.21
CA ASN A 36 -7.47 -1.15 -21.75
C ASN A 36 -6.88 -0.87 -20.34
N TYR A 37 -5.95 -1.69 -19.86
CA TYR A 37 -5.24 -1.38 -18.63
C TYR A 37 -4.47 -0.06 -18.79
N GLY A 38 -4.75 0.91 -17.93
CA GLY A 38 -4.35 2.31 -18.12
C GLY A 38 -2.93 2.66 -17.65
N ALA A 39 -2.21 1.71 -17.04
CA ALA A 39 -0.83 1.89 -16.59
C ALA A 39 0.13 0.92 -17.31
N ASP A 40 1.43 1.13 -17.17
CA ASP A 40 2.42 0.11 -17.51
C ASP A 40 2.54 -0.88 -16.34
N PRO A 41 2.16 -2.18 -16.53
CA PRO A 41 2.24 -3.16 -15.45
C PRO A 41 3.63 -3.29 -14.83
N LYS A 42 4.69 -3.14 -15.62
CA LYS A 42 6.08 -3.22 -15.12
C LYS A 42 6.37 -2.13 -14.10
N VAL A 43 5.98 -0.90 -14.43
CA VAL A 43 6.18 0.25 -13.52
C VAL A 43 5.34 0.09 -12.26
N VAL A 44 4.09 -0.39 -12.39
CA VAL A 44 3.24 -0.67 -11.21
C VAL A 44 3.88 -1.73 -10.32
N ILE A 45 4.40 -2.82 -10.90
CA ILE A 45 5.08 -3.89 -10.17
C ILE A 45 6.34 -3.37 -9.45
N GLU A 46 7.13 -2.49 -10.08
CA GLU A 46 8.31 -1.87 -9.44
C GLU A 46 7.91 -1.03 -8.23
N VAL A 47 6.89 -0.19 -8.37
CA VAL A 47 6.34 0.62 -7.27
C VAL A 47 5.81 -0.26 -6.14
N LEU A 48 5.04 -1.32 -6.47
CA LEU A 48 4.51 -2.25 -5.48
C LEU A 48 5.61 -3.06 -4.78
N ASN A 49 6.69 -3.42 -5.46
CA ASN A 49 7.84 -4.08 -4.82
C ASN A 49 8.60 -3.16 -3.85
N ALA A 50 8.59 -1.85 -4.06
CA ALA A 50 9.12 -0.90 -3.09
C ALA A 50 8.18 -0.76 -1.86
N ALA A 51 6.87 -0.70 -2.08
CA ALA A 51 5.87 -0.74 -1.01
C ALA A 51 5.97 -2.06 -0.21
N LEU A 52 6.01 -3.21 -0.88
CA LEU A 52 6.21 -4.53 -0.24
C LEU A 52 7.46 -4.56 0.65
N ALA A 53 8.57 -4.00 0.19
CA ALA A 53 9.78 -3.93 1.00
C ALA A 53 9.61 -3.02 2.21
N THR A 54 8.81 -1.95 2.10
CA THR A 54 8.50 -1.03 3.20
C THR A 54 7.71 -1.76 4.29
N GLU A 55 6.64 -2.47 3.94
CA GLU A 55 5.85 -3.28 4.87
C GLU A 55 6.72 -4.32 5.60
N ILE A 56 7.51 -5.10 4.86
CA ILE A 56 8.37 -6.12 5.47
C ILE A 56 9.40 -5.51 6.43
N VAL A 57 9.98 -4.35 6.12
CA VAL A 57 10.90 -3.65 7.03
C VAL A 57 10.15 -3.18 8.28
N CYS A 58 8.89 -2.71 8.15
CA CYS A 58 8.03 -2.34 9.27
C CYS A 58 7.69 -3.56 10.15
N VAL A 59 7.29 -4.70 9.56
CA VAL A 59 7.09 -5.98 10.28
C VAL A 59 8.30 -6.33 11.14
N LEU A 60 9.50 -6.30 10.56
CA LEU A 60 10.73 -6.68 11.26
C LEU A 60 11.05 -5.71 12.40
N ARG A 61 10.83 -4.41 12.20
CA ARG A 61 11.04 -3.37 13.21
C ARG A 61 10.04 -3.52 14.36
N TYR A 62 8.74 -3.63 14.12
CA TYR A 62 7.71 -3.83 15.13
C TYR A 62 7.92 -5.10 15.94
N LYS A 63 8.28 -6.21 15.29
CA LYS A 63 8.62 -7.45 15.99
C LYS A 63 9.82 -7.27 16.91
N ARG A 64 10.88 -6.57 16.47
CA ARG A 64 12.01 -6.28 17.32
C ARG A 64 11.60 -5.40 18.51
N HIS A 65 10.82 -4.36 18.27
CA HIS A 65 10.34 -3.46 19.32
C HIS A 65 9.48 -4.20 20.35
N TYR A 66 8.59 -5.09 19.89
CA TYR A 66 7.83 -5.98 20.78
C TYR A 66 8.71 -6.77 21.75
N PHE A 67 9.77 -7.42 21.26
CA PHE A 67 10.67 -8.21 22.11
C PHE A 67 11.57 -7.36 23.02
N MET A 68 11.89 -6.15 22.60
CA MET A 68 12.84 -5.28 23.30
C MET A 68 12.18 -4.29 24.26
N ALA A 69 10.89 -4.05 24.16
CA ALA A 69 10.15 -3.12 25.02
C ALA A 69 10.20 -3.59 26.48
N GLN A 70 10.64 -2.69 27.37
CA GLN A 70 10.79 -2.94 28.82
C GLN A 70 10.31 -1.73 29.62
N GLY A 71 9.93 -1.95 30.86
CA GLY A 71 9.50 -0.91 31.81
C GLY A 71 8.01 -1.03 32.18
N ILE A 72 7.57 -0.12 33.07
CA ILE A 72 6.23 -0.17 33.68
C ILE A 72 5.10 -0.04 32.63
N ALA A 73 5.31 0.77 31.60
CA ALA A 73 4.35 1.01 30.52
C ALA A 73 4.51 0.03 29.34
N SER A 74 5.38 -0.97 29.43
CA SER A 74 5.74 -1.79 28.26
C SER A 74 4.65 -2.75 27.80
N GLU A 75 3.78 -3.25 28.69
CA GLU A 75 2.84 -4.32 28.30
C GLU A 75 1.77 -3.85 27.31
N SER A 76 1.18 -2.66 27.50
CA SER A 76 0.23 -2.11 26.55
C SER A 76 0.87 -1.77 25.20
N VAL A 77 2.09 -1.18 25.24
CA VAL A 77 2.84 -0.84 24.03
C VAL A 77 3.32 -2.08 23.28
N LYS A 78 3.65 -3.17 23.98
CA LYS A 78 3.97 -4.45 23.31
C LYS A 78 2.78 -5.01 22.53
N LEU A 79 1.57 -4.91 23.10
CA LEU A 79 0.37 -5.38 22.39
C LEU A 79 0.19 -4.59 21.10
N GLU A 80 0.36 -3.28 21.15
CA GLU A 80 0.33 -2.40 19.99
C GLU A 80 1.38 -2.78 18.93
N PHE A 81 2.64 -2.94 19.34
CA PHE A 81 3.69 -3.39 18.43
C PHE A 81 3.40 -4.77 17.80
N ALA A 82 2.73 -5.68 18.53
CA ALA A 82 2.37 -6.99 18.00
C ALA A 82 1.20 -6.91 17.02
N GLU A 83 0.22 -6.05 17.29
CA GLU A 83 -0.93 -5.78 16.44
C GLU A 83 -0.47 -5.15 15.12
N HIS A 84 0.24 -4.03 15.18
CA HIS A 84 0.80 -3.38 13.99
C HIS A 84 1.71 -4.33 13.17
N ALA A 85 2.59 -5.13 13.82
CA ALA A 85 3.39 -6.10 13.09
C ALA A 85 2.56 -7.14 12.32
N THR A 86 1.35 -7.45 12.78
CA THR A 86 0.43 -8.38 12.12
C THR A 86 -0.25 -7.70 10.93
N GLU A 87 -0.70 -6.48 11.10
CA GLU A 87 -1.35 -5.68 10.06
C GLU A 87 -0.39 -5.33 8.92
N GLU A 88 0.86 -4.95 9.24
CA GLU A 88 1.93 -4.75 8.24
C GLU A 88 2.20 -6.03 7.42
N GLN A 89 2.14 -7.19 8.06
CA GLN A 89 2.27 -8.47 7.34
C GLN A 89 1.07 -8.70 6.39
N GLU A 90 -0.14 -8.36 6.82
CA GLU A 90 -1.34 -8.45 5.97
C GLU A 90 -1.26 -7.47 4.78
N HIS A 91 -0.74 -6.26 4.99
CA HIS A 91 -0.45 -5.30 3.92
C HIS A 91 0.55 -5.88 2.91
N ALA A 92 1.67 -6.43 3.40
CA ALA A 92 2.69 -7.05 2.57
C ALA A 92 2.11 -8.19 1.71
N ASP A 93 1.28 -9.05 2.29
CA ASP A 93 0.66 -10.18 1.61
C ASP A 93 -0.31 -9.70 0.51
N ARG A 94 -1.13 -8.69 0.78
CA ARG A 94 -2.04 -8.06 -0.20
C ARG A 94 -1.28 -7.44 -1.37
N ILE A 95 -0.18 -6.76 -1.10
CA ILE A 95 0.68 -6.15 -2.13
C ILE A 95 1.33 -7.26 -2.97
N ALA A 96 1.85 -8.31 -2.34
CA ALA A 96 2.46 -9.44 -3.04
C ALA A 96 1.45 -10.16 -3.96
N GLU A 97 0.23 -10.42 -3.50
CA GLU A 97 -0.86 -10.97 -4.32
C GLU A 97 -1.17 -10.07 -5.53
N ARG A 98 -1.19 -8.75 -5.33
CA ARG A 98 -1.45 -7.81 -6.43
C ARG A 98 -0.33 -7.82 -7.46
N ILE A 99 0.93 -7.91 -7.06
CA ILE A 99 2.08 -8.07 -7.96
C ILE A 99 1.90 -9.30 -8.85
N VAL A 100 1.53 -10.44 -8.27
CA VAL A 100 1.27 -11.68 -9.03
C VAL A 100 0.10 -11.53 -10.00
N GLN A 101 -1.00 -10.89 -9.59
CA GLN A 101 -2.15 -10.61 -10.46
C GLN A 101 -1.78 -9.74 -11.67
N LEU A 102 -0.78 -8.88 -11.54
CA LEU A 102 -0.25 -8.05 -12.62
C LEU A 102 0.78 -8.77 -13.50
N GLY A 103 1.09 -10.04 -13.19
CA GLY A 103 2.04 -10.88 -13.92
C GLY A 103 3.50 -10.67 -13.49
N GLY A 104 3.74 -10.08 -12.31
CA GLY A 104 5.07 -9.87 -11.72
C GLY A 104 5.44 -10.93 -10.68
N GLU A 105 6.63 -10.75 -10.11
CA GLU A 105 7.16 -11.56 -9.02
C GLU A 105 7.36 -10.65 -7.79
N PRO A 106 6.81 -11.02 -6.60
CA PRO A 106 7.10 -10.32 -5.35
C PRO A 106 8.58 -10.50 -4.99
N ASP A 107 9.31 -9.40 -4.86
CA ASP A 107 10.71 -9.44 -4.46
C ASP A 107 10.83 -9.42 -2.92
N LEU A 108 10.96 -10.60 -2.34
CA LEU A 108 11.17 -10.81 -0.90
C LEU A 108 12.65 -11.11 -0.56
N ASN A 109 13.60 -10.79 -1.46
CA ASN A 109 15.01 -11.00 -1.21
C ASN A 109 15.50 -10.14 -0.02
N PRO A 110 15.94 -10.77 1.10
CA PRO A 110 16.36 -10.03 2.30
C PRO A 110 17.58 -9.15 2.07
N ASP A 111 18.46 -9.50 1.11
CA ASP A 111 19.69 -8.74 0.83
C ASP A 111 19.40 -7.35 0.22
N THR A 112 18.20 -7.15 -0.32
CA THR A 112 17.82 -5.91 -1.01
C THR A 112 16.64 -5.17 -0.36
N LEU A 113 16.00 -5.76 0.66
CA LEU A 113 14.82 -5.18 1.32
C LEU A 113 15.03 -3.73 1.76
N THR A 114 16.08 -3.45 2.53
CA THR A 114 16.35 -2.11 3.06
C THR A 114 16.70 -1.08 1.99
N LYS A 115 17.16 -1.53 0.81
CA LYS A 115 17.43 -0.61 -0.32
C LYS A 115 16.17 -0.20 -1.05
N ARG A 116 15.16 -1.07 -1.08
CA ARG A 116 13.89 -0.85 -1.78
C ARG A 116 12.85 -0.20 -0.88
N SER A 117 12.94 -0.43 0.42
CA SER A 117 12.05 0.17 1.41
C SER A 117 12.15 1.69 1.41
N HIS A 118 11.01 2.36 1.51
CA HIS A 118 10.93 3.79 1.74
C HIS A 118 11.29 4.13 3.20
N SER A 119 10.95 3.25 4.15
CA SER A 119 11.26 3.40 5.57
C SER A 119 12.62 2.82 5.91
N GLU A 120 13.34 3.47 6.84
CA GLU A 120 14.57 2.96 7.40
C GLU A 120 14.31 1.94 8.52
N TYR A 121 15.17 0.93 8.61
CA TYR A 121 15.19 0.05 9.77
C TYR A 121 15.94 0.74 10.92
N LYS A 122 15.22 1.20 11.93
CA LYS A 122 15.76 1.86 13.13
C LYS A 122 15.40 1.07 14.38
N GLU A 123 16.39 0.81 15.20
CA GLU A 123 16.22 -0.08 16.35
C GLU A 123 15.58 0.58 17.57
N GLY A 124 15.88 1.85 17.84
CA GLY A 124 15.54 2.49 19.10
C GLY A 124 16.19 1.79 20.31
N HIS A 125 16.55 2.50 21.36
CA HIS A 125 17.14 1.92 22.57
C HIS A 125 16.23 2.03 23.79
N THR A 126 15.31 2.98 23.79
CA THR A 126 14.30 3.18 24.82
C THR A 126 12.90 3.03 24.22
N LEU A 127 11.89 2.78 25.05
CA LEU A 127 10.50 2.67 24.62
C LEU A 127 10.03 3.92 23.84
N VAL A 128 10.43 5.11 24.31
CA VAL A 128 10.10 6.37 23.63
C VAL A 128 10.81 6.52 22.29
N GLU A 129 12.06 6.06 22.18
CA GLU A 129 12.77 6.06 20.90
C GLU A 129 12.15 5.07 19.92
N MET A 130 11.79 3.85 20.35
CA MET A 130 11.09 2.87 19.53
C MET A 130 9.81 3.47 18.94
N LEU A 131 8.93 4.01 19.79
CA LEU A 131 7.70 4.65 19.34
C LEU A 131 7.94 5.83 18.38
N ARG A 132 9.00 6.62 18.60
CA ARG A 132 9.32 7.73 17.68
C ARG A 132 9.78 7.24 16.32
N GLU A 133 10.62 6.21 16.28
CA GLU A 133 11.08 5.63 15.02
C GLU A 133 9.95 4.93 14.27
N ASP A 134 9.01 4.31 14.99
CA ASP A 134 7.80 3.75 14.38
C ASP A 134 6.93 4.87 13.80
N LEU A 135 6.65 5.94 14.56
CA LEU A 135 5.88 7.09 14.04
C LEU A 135 6.53 7.73 12.81
N VAL A 136 7.86 7.83 12.77
CA VAL A 136 8.56 8.34 11.59
C VAL A 136 8.31 7.43 10.38
N ALA A 137 8.35 6.12 10.58
CA ALA A 137 8.15 5.16 9.51
C ALA A 137 6.72 5.12 8.99
N GLU A 138 5.71 5.18 9.88
CA GLU A 138 4.31 5.33 9.45
C GLU A 138 4.12 6.57 8.59
N ARG A 139 4.69 7.69 9.01
CA ARG A 139 4.61 8.93 8.24
C ARG A 139 5.29 8.84 6.88
N VAL A 140 6.37 8.07 6.75
CA VAL A 140 7.00 7.78 5.46
C VAL A 140 6.08 6.92 4.59
N ALA A 141 5.44 5.89 5.14
CA ALA A 141 4.46 5.05 4.46
C ALA A 141 3.27 5.90 3.98
N ILE A 142 2.67 6.71 4.86
CA ILE A 142 1.57 7.63 4.55
C ILE A 142 1.91 8.55 3.37
N GLU A 143 3.04 9.24 3.40
CA GLU A 143 3.44 10.15 2.31
C GLU A 143 3.66 9.39 1.00
N SER A 144 4.37 8.26 1.03
CA SER A 144 4.63 7.47 -0.17
C SER A 144 3.36 6.86 -0.76
N TYR A 145 2.44 6.38 0.08
CA TYR A 145 1.19 5.77 -0.39
C TYR A 145 0.21 6.80 -0.95
N ARG A 146 0.17 8.01 -0.40
CA ARG A 146 -0.55 9.14 -1.02
C ARG A 146 -0.05 9.45 -2.42
N GLU A 147 1.26 9.49 -2.63
CA GLU A 147 1.85 9.70 -3.95
C GLU A 147 1.49 8.56 -4.91
N ILE A 148 1.53 7.29 -4.46
CA ILE A 148 1.13 6.13 -5.25
C ILE A 148 -0.35 6.20 -5.64
N VAL A 149 -1.24 6.56 -4.70
CA VAL A 149 -2.68 6.73 -4.94
C VAL A 149 -2.95 7.79 -6.01
N GLU A 150 -2.31 8.95 -5.89
CA GLU A 150 -2.43 10.03 -6.89
C GLU A 150 -1.88 9.60 -8.26
N TRP A 151 -0.72 8.94 -8.27
CA TRP A 151 -0.12 8.47 -9.52
C TRP A 151 -0.99 7.41 -10.23
N LEU A 152 -1.69 6.55 -9.49
CA LEU A 152 -2.57 5.52 -10.03
C LEU A 152 -3.93 6.05 -10.49
N HIS A 153 -4.28 7.31 -10.17
CA HIS A 153 -5.58 7.89 -10.48
C HIS A 153 -5.88 7.81 -11.99
N GLY A 154 -7.04 7.25 -12.32
CA GLY A 154 -7.47 7.05 -13.71
C GLY A 154 -6.72 5.97 -14.50
N LYS A 155 -5.75 5.28 -13.89
CA LYS A 155 -4.91 4.26 -14.54
C LYS A 155 -5.21 2.84 -14.05
N ASP A 156 -5.18 2.61 -12.74
CA ASP A 156 -5.44 1.31 -12.12
C ASP A 156 -6.27 1.47 -10.84
N SER A 157 -7.58 1.37 -11.01
CA SER A 157 -8.53 1.54 -9.90
C SER A 157 -8.45 0.44 -8.85
N THR A 158 -8.00 -0.76 -9.20
CA THR A 158 -7.89 -1.90 -8.27
C THR A 158 -6.69 -1.73 -7.36
N THR A 159 -5.51 -1.48 -7.94
CA THR A 159 -4.29 -1.20 -7.15
C THR A 159 -4.46 0.06 -6.31
N LYS A 160 -5.02 1.12 -6.90
CA LYS A 160 -5.32 2.37 -6.19
C LYS A 160 -6.17 2.13 -4.94
N ARG A 161 -7.29 1.41 -5.05
CA ARG A 161 -8.16 1.10 -3.91
C ARG A 161 -7.43 0.29 -2.84
N MET A 162 -6.65 -0.71 -3.23
CA MET A 162 -5.87 -1.50 -2.28
C MET A 162 -4.90 -0.63 -1.48
N ILE A 163 -4.17 0.29 -2.14
CA ILE A 163 -3.25 1.21 -1.46
C ILE A 163 -4.02 2.25 -0.62
N GLU A 164 -5.20 2.72 -1.05
CA GLU A 164 -6.07 3.60 -0.24
C GLU A 164 -6.51 2.93 1.06
N GLU A 165 -6.84 1.64 1.02
CA GLU A 165 -7.21 0.87 2.22
C GLU A 165 -6.02 0.67 3.15
N ILE A 166 -4.84 0.37 2.64
CA ILE A 166 -3.60 0.29 3.42
C ILE A 166 -3.29 1.67 4.04
N LEU A 167 -3.28 2.73 3.24
CA LEU A 167 -3.03 4.10 3.70
C LEU A 167 -3.93 4.49 4.89
N ALA A 168 -5.20 4.08 4.88
CA ALA A 168 -6.10 4.37 5.99
C ALA A 168 -5.65 3.70 7.30
N VAL A 169 -5.09 2.50 7.24
CA VAL A 169 -4.53 1.80 8.41
C VAL A 169 -3.22 2.44 8.87
N GLU A 170 -2.33 2.85 7.95
CA GLU A 170 -1.11 3.58 8.32
C GLU A 170 -1.40 4.91 9.05
N GLU A 171 -2.49 5.60 8.63
CA GLU A 171 -2.95 6.81 9.32
C GLU A 171 -3.45 6.49 10.74
N GLU A 172 -4.11 5.35 10.96
CA GLU A 172 -4.55 4.85 12.27
C GLU A 172 -3.33 4.49 13.13
N HIS A 173 -2.37 3.69 12.61
CA HIS A 173 -1.12 3.39 13.32
C HIS A 173 -0.37 4.65 13.77
N ALA A 174 -0.27 5.66 12.91
CA ALA A 174 0.38 6.92 13.25
C ALA A 174 -0.33 7.66 14.40
N ASP A 175 -1.68 7.64 14.45
CA ASP A 175 -2.47 8.26 15.52
C ASP A 175 -2.32 7.51 16.84
N ASP A 176 -2.33 6.19 16.82
CA ASP A 176 -2.14 5.33 17.97
C ASP A 176 -0.76 5.53 18.62
N ILE A 177 0.31 5.49 17.82
CA ILE A 177 1.67 5.76 18.30
C ILE A 177 1.78 7.19 18.85
N HIS A 178 1.18 8.17 18.17
CA HIS A 178 1.16 9.56 18.65
C HIS A 178 0.47 9.68 20.01
N SER A 179 -0.65 8.99 20.21
CA SER A 179 -1.40 8.94 21.46
C SER A 179 -0.58 8.31 22.59
N LEU A 180 0.09 7.19 22.34
CA LEU A 180 1.01 6.54 23.28
C LEU A 180 2.15 7.48 23.69
N LEU A 181 2.81 8.14 22.73
CA LEU A 181 3.88 9.10 23.00
C LEU A 181 3.40 10.30 23.83
N SER A 182 2.19 10.77 23.61
CA SER A 182 1.59 11.87 24.36
C SER A 182 1.32 11.49 25.81
N GLY A 183 0.88 10.26 26.06
CA GLY A 183 0.66 9.71 27.40
C GLY A 183 1.95 9.50 28.22
N MET A 184 3.10 9.38 27.56
CA MET A 184 4.40 9.19 28.24
C MET A 184 5.08 10.49 28.68
N LYS A 185 4.55 11.65 28.31
CA LYS A 185 5.10 12.97 28.68
C LYS A 185 4.55 13.55 29.99
N GLY A 186 3.68 12.79 30.69
CA GLY A 186 3.04 13.18 31.93
C GLY A 186 3.83 12.83 33.20
#